data_b3b9e169c07ed5cde0a1d6386e093ef1
#
_entry.id   b3b9e169c07ed5cde0a1d6386e093ef1
#
_cell.length_a   1.000
_cell.length_b   1.000
_cell.length_c   1.000
_cell.angle_alpha   90.00
_cell.angle_beta   90.00
_cell.angle_gamma   90.00
#
_symmetry.space_group_name_H-M   'P 1'
#
loop_
_entity.id
_entity.type
_entity.pdbx_description
1 polymer ?
#
loop_
_entity_poly.entity_id
_entity_poly.type
_entity_poly.pdbx_seq_one_letter_code
_entity_poly.pdbx_strand_id
1 'polypeptide(L)'
;ITGTSMGAIIGSLYAMGYSPDDMEELLKSEDFKRGYSGQIEEKYVYHFKKNVPTPEFFNIRFSFKDSLKNFKPQFLPTSVVNPIQMNLVFVDLYARATASCKGDFDKLFVPFRCIASDVYNKKQLVMRNGDLGDAVRASMSFPFMFKPIEIDNVLAYDGGIYNNFPTDV
;
A
#
# COMPACT_ATOMS: atom_id res chain seq x y z
N ILE A 1 20.45 -1.06 -3.13
CA ILE A 1 19.48 -0.24 -3.86
C ILE A 1 18.42 0.30 -2.88
N THR A 2 17.98 1.53 -3.06
CA THR A 2 16.96 2.17 -2.23
C THR A 2 15.81 2.66 -3.08
N GLY A 3 14.60 2.68 -2.53
CA GLY A 3 13.42 3.13 -3.24
C GLY A 3 12.34 3.72 -2.32
N THR A 4 11.59 4.66 -2.86
CA THR A 4 10.43 5.28 -2.21
C THR A 4 9.23 5.20 -3.14
N SER A 5 8.05 4.84 -2.61
CA SER A 5 6.78 4.80 -3.35
C SER A 5 6.89 3.89 -4.60
N MET A 6 6.65 4.39 -5.81
CA MET A 6 6.84 3.62 -7.05
C MET A 6 8.27 3.10 -7.17
N GLY A 7 9.27 3.86 -6.72
CA GLY A 7 10.67 3.43 -6.67
C GLY A 7 10.89 2.24 -5.72
N ALA A 8 10.09 2.10 -4.67
CA ALA A 8 10.13 0.93 -3.80
C ALA A 8 9.58 -0.32 -4.50
N ILE A 9 8.51 -0.19 -5.30
CA ILE A 9 7.98 -1.30 -6.10
C ILE A 9 9.03 -1.78 -7.10
N ILE A 10 9.54 -0.88 -7.94
CA ILE A 10 10.53 -1.23 -8.98
C ILE A 10 11.82 -1.75 -8.35
N GLY A 11 12.32 -1.06 -7.31
CA GLY A 11 13.55 -1.45 -6.61
C GLY A 11 13.45 -2.81 -5.93
N SER A 12 12.30 -3.13 -5.33
CA SER A 12 12.08 -4.44 -4.70
C SER A 12 11.97 -5.56 -5.75
N LEU A 13 11.30 -5.34 -6.87
CA LEU A 13 11.24 -6.31 -7.97
C LEU A 13 12.65 -6.60 -8.50
N TYR A 14 13.44 -5.56 -8.75
CA TYR A 14 14.84 -5.73 -9.15
C TYR A 14 15.66 -6.47 -8.09
N ALA A 15 15.46 -6.12 -6.82
CA ALA A 15 16.15 -6.79 -5.70
C ALA A 15 15.75 -8.27 -5.54
N MET A 16 14.58 -8.66 -6.00
CA MET A 16 14.14 -10.06 -6.07
C MET A 16 14.68 -10.81 -7.29
N GLY A 17 15.29 -10.11 -8.26
CA GLY A 17 15.86 -10.69 -9.47
C GLY A 17 14.94 -10.67 -10.70
N TYR A 18 13.90 -9.86 -10.70
CA TYR A 18 13.07 -9.66 -11.89
C TYR A 18 13.86 -8.94 -12.98
N SER A 19 13.71 -9.39 -14.23
CA SER A 19 14.22 -8.67 -15.38
C SER A 19 13.37 -7.41 -15.69
N PRO A 20 13.89 -6.42 -16.42
CA PRO A 20 13.10 -5.28 -16.84
C PRO A 20 11.83 -5.65 -17.61
N ASP A 21 11.91 -6.68 -18.47
CA ASP A 21 10.76 -7.15 -19.26
C ASP A 21 9.67 -7.78 -18.35
N ASP A 22 10.08 -8.60 -17.38
CA ASP A 22 9.16 -9.19 -16.40
C ASP A 22 8.48 -8.10 -15.53
N MET A 23 9.23 -7.05 -15.15
CA MET A 23 8.67 -5.93 -14.39
C MET A 23 7.64 -5.18 -15.24
N GLU A 24 7.94 -4.93 -16.52
CA GLU A 24 7.02 -4.25 -17.42
C GLU A 24 5.73 -5.07 -17.61
N GLU A 25 5.83 -6.37 -17.82
CA GLU A 25 4.67 -7.28 -17.93
C GLU A 25 3.85 -7.26 -16.65
N LEU A 26 4.47 -7.38 -15.47
CA LEU A 26 3.81 -7.35 -14.17
C LEU A 26 3.03 -6.05 -13.97
N LEU A 27 3.68 -4.90 -14.21
CA LEU A 27 3.06 -3.58 -14.00
C LEU A 27 1.92 -3.29 -14.98
N LYS A 28 1.94 -3.89 -16.16
CA LYS A 28 0.87 -3.81 -17.16
C LYS A 28 -0.26 -4.80 -16.91
N SER A 29 -0.07 -5.78 -16.03
CA SER A 29 -1.05 -6.82 -15.75
C SER A 29 -2.36 -6.26 -15.20
N GLU A 30 -3.46 -6.93 -15.50
CA GLU A 30 -4.77 -6.54 -14.98
C GLU A 30 -4.87 -6.71 -13.45
N ASP A 31 -4.14 -7.67 -12.89
CA ASP A 31 -4.10 -7.88 -11.43
C ASP A 31 -3.43 -6.71 -10.71
N PHE A 32 -2.30 -6.22 -11.25
CA PHE A 32 -1.63 -5.05 -10.69
C PHE A 32 -2.49 -3.79 -10.83
N LYS A 33 -3.13 -3.58 -11.99
CA LYS A 33 -4.05 -2.46 -12.23
C LYS A 33 -5.23 -2.48 -11.25
N ARG A 34 -5.84 -3.65 -11.03
CA ARG A 34 -6.90 -3.82 -10.04
C ARG A 34 -6.40 -3.55 -8.62
N GLY A 35 -5.19 -4.02 -8.29
CA GLY A 35 -4.55 -3.75 -7.01
C GLY A 35 -4.52 -2.26 -6.71
N TYR A 36 -3.94 -1.47 -7.59
CA TYR A 36 -3.76 -0.05 -7.35
C TYR A 36 -5.03 0.78 -7.50
N SER A 37 -6.01 0.35 -8.33
CA SER A 37 -7.30 1.04 -8.46
C SER A 37 -8.29 0.70 -7.34
N GLY A 38 -8.04 -0.42 -6.63
CA GLY A 38 -8.94 -0.94 -5.61
C GLY A 38 -10.24 -1.51 -6.15
N GLN A 39 -10.34 -1.75 -7.45
CA GLN A 39 -11.54 -2.30 -8.09
C GLN A 39 -11.67 -3.79 -7.78
N ILE A 40 -12.85 -4.19 -7.36
CA ILE A 40 -13.21 -5.60 -7.14
C ILE A 40 -14.02 -6.06 -8.35
N GLU A 41 -13.68 -7.20 -8.94
CA GLU A 41 -14.48 -7.77 -10.02
C GLU A 41 -15.92 -7.99 -9.56
N GLU A 42 -16.89 -7.65 -10.42
CA GLU A 42 -18.32 -7.79 -10.08
C GLU A 42 -18.73 -9.19 -9.65
N LYS A 43 -18.07 -10.24 -10.19
CA LYS A 43 -18.34 -11.63 -9.83
C LYS A 43 -18.05 -11.95 -8.35
N TYR A 44 -17.17 -11.17 -7.68
CA TYR A 44 -16.85 -11.33 -6.25
C TYR A 44 -17.66 -10.41 -5.36
N VAL A 45 -18.46 -9.51 -5.92
CA VAL A 45 -19.34 -8.63 -5.14
C VAL A 45 -20.67 -9.32 -4.88
N TYR A 46 -21.03 -9.49 -3.61
CA TYR A 46 -22.34 -10.03 -3.26
C TYR A 46 -23.45 -9.23 -3.91
N HIS A 47 -24.39 -9.90 -4.52
CA HIS A 47 -25.53 -9.31 -5.24
C HIS A 47 -26.25 -8.20 -4.43
N PHE A 48 -26.45 -8.42 -3.15
CA PHE A 48 -27.11 -7.46 -2.24
C PHE A 48 -26.24 -6.25 -1.84
N LYS A 49 -24.96 -6.25 -2.17
CA LYS A 49 -24.03 -5.14 -1.94
C LYS A 49 -23.65 -4.41 -3.23
N LYS A 50 -24.17 -4.81 -4.36
CA LYS A 50 -23.98 -4.07 -5.61
C LYS A 50 -24.72 -2.74 -5.48
N ASN A 51 -23.97 -1.66 -5.51
CA ASN A 51 -24.58 -0.33 -5.57
C ASN A 51 -25.25 -0.16 -6.95
N VAL A 52 -26.51 0.21 -6.94
CA VAL A 52 -27.16 0.68 -8.18
C VAL A 52 -26.45 1.96 -8.57
N PRO A 53 -25.97 2.11 -9.83
CA PRO A 53 -25.36 3.35 -10.28
C PRO A 53 -26.34 4.49 -10.07
N THR A 54 -26.03 5.40 -9.17
CA THR A 54 -26.79 6.64 -8.95
C THR A 54 -25.93 7.81 -9.43
N PRO A 55 -26.52 8.89 -9.95
CA PRO A 55 -25.77 10.07 -10.35
C PRO A 55 -25.27 10.91 -9.16
N GLU A 56 -25.25 10.33 -7.95
CA GLU A 56 -24.84 11.00 -6.73
C GLU A 56 -23.32 11.02 -6.62
N PHE A 57 -22.72 12.21 -6.58
CA PHE A 57 -21.30 12.41 -6.32
C PHE A 57 -20.94 12.23 -4.86
N PHE A 58 -21.87 12.47 -3.93
CA PHE A 58 -21.68 12.32 -2.48
C PHE A 58 -22.91 11.70 -1.85
N ASN A 59 -22.70 10.69 -1.01
CA ASN A 59 -23.78 10.10 -0.21
C ASN A 59 -23.38 10.21 1.27
N ILE A 60 -24.07 11.07 2.01
CA ILE A 60 -23.87 11.25 3.45
C ILE A 60 -24.97 10.49 4.18
N ARG A 61 -24.64 9.39 4.83
CA ARG A 61 -25.58 8.63 5.64
C ARG A 61 -25.55 9.12 7.08
N PHE A 62 -26.67 9.65 7.55
CA PHE A 62 -26.86 9.96 8.96
C PHE A 62 -27.55 8.77 9.64
N SER A 63 -26.95 8.22 10.70
CA SER A 63 -27.61 7.24 11.57
C SER A 63 -27.96 7.90 12.88
N PHE A 64 -29.25 8.01 13.17
CA PHE A 64 -29.79 8.59 14.43
C PHE A 64 -29.93 7.56 15.56
N LYS A 65 -29.40 6.36 15.38
CA LYS A 65 -29.64 5.23 16.31
C LYS A 65 -28.80 5.25 17.58
N ASP A 66 -27.74 6.04 17.64
CA ASP A 66 -26.88 6.12 18.81
C ASP A 66 -26.89 7.52 19.40
N SER A 67 -27.10 7.55 20.73
CA SER A 67 -27.19 8.75 21.56
C SER A 67 -26.15 9.81 21.21
N LEU A 68 -26.57 11.07 21.23
CA LEU A 68 -25.80 12.31 20.96
C LEU A 68 -24.40 12.42 21.62
N LYS A 69 -24.00 11.50 22.48
CA LYS A 69 -22.70 11.49 23.17
C LYS A 69 -21.53 10.96 22.35
N ASN A 70 -21.78 10.29 21.20
CA ASN A 70 -20.72 9.67 20.37
C ASN A 70 -20.73 10.17 18.91
N PHE A 71 -21.20 11.37 18.67
CA PHE A 71 -21.16 11.98 17.36
C PHE A 71 -19.70 12.29 16.97
N LYS A 72 -19.04 11.32 16.30
CA LYS A 72 -17.80 11.57 15.58
C LYS A 72 -18.17 11.91 14.14
N PRO A 73 -18.01 13.16 13.70
CA PRO A 73 -18.29 13.51 12.32
C PRO A 73 -17.25 12.86 11.42
N GLN A 74 -17.62 11.76 10.81
CA GLN A 74 -16.81 11.09 9.80
C GLN A 74 -17.16 11.69 8.43
N PHE A 75 -16.79 12.95 8.22
CA PHE A 75 -17.19 13.71 7.04
C PHE A 75 -16.33 13.43 5.81
N LEU A 76 -15.15 12.83 5.97
CA LEU A 76 -14.27 12.53 4.86
C LEU A 76 -13.88 11.05 4.87
N PRO A 77 -13.90 10.38 3.72
CA PRO A 77 -13.32 9.05 3.63
C PRO A 77 -11.83 9.14 3.96
N THR A 78 -11.36 8.25 4.82
CA THR A 78 -9.93 8.19 5.21
C THR A 78 -9.02 7.74 4.05
N SER A 79 -9.60 7.16 3.02
CA SER A 79 -8.93 6.77 1.78
C SER A 79 -9.92 6.64 0.65
N VAL A 80 -9.50 7.01 -0.57
CA VAL A 80 -10.29 6.90 -1.78
C VAL A 80 -10.22 5.48 -2.35
N VAL A 81 -9.07 4.83 -2.25
CA VAL A 81 -8.81 3.50 -2.81
C VAL A 81 -8.97 2.44 -1.73
N ASN A 82 -9.70 1.36 -2.06
CA ASN A 82 -9.78 0.19 -1.19
C ASN A 82 -8.44 -0.58 -1.21
N PRO A 83 -7.73 -0.69 -0.08
CA PRO A 83 -6.39 -1.28 -0.05
C PRO A 83 -6.39 -2.81 -0.17
N ILE A 84 -7.54 -3.49 -0.04
CA ILE A 84 -7.61 -4.95 0.04
C ILE A 84 -6.99 -5.60 -1.20
N GLN A 85 -7.32 -5.10 -2.39
CA GLN A 85 -6.79 -5.66 -3.65
C GLN A 85 -5.28 -5.52 -3.74
N MET A 86 -4.75 -4.35 -3.39
CA MET A 86 -3.31 -4.10 -3.36
C MET A 86 -2.60 -4.99 -2.34
N ASN A 87 -3.18 -5.15 -1.16
CA ASN A 87 -2.61 -6.02 -0.13
C ASN A 87 -2.53 -7.48 -0.62
N LEU A 88 -3.57 -7.98 -1.31
CA LEU A 88 -3.57 -9.33 -1.87
C LEU A 88 -2.49 -9.50 -2.95
N VAL A 89 -2.38 -8.55 -3.88
CA VAL A 89 -1.34 -8.55 -4.91
C VAL A 89 0.05 -8.54 -4.27
N PHE A 90 0.28 -7.75 -3.24
CA PHE A 90 1.58 -7.67 -2.58
C PHE A 90 1.91 -8.93 -1.77
N VAL A 91 0.92 -9.56 -1.11
CA VAL A 91 1.14 -10.85 -0.45
C VAL A 91 1.56 -11.90 -1.47
N ASP A 92 0.86 -12.02 -2.59
CA ASP A 92 1.19 -13.00 -3.63
C ASP A 92 2.58 -12.73 -4.24
N LEU A 93 2.90 -11.48 -4.51
CA LEU A 93 4.15 -11.06 -5.15
C LEU A 93 5.37 -11.24 -4.22
N TYR A 94 5.26 -10.83 -2.95
CA TYR A 94 6.41 -10.70 -2.05
C TYR A 94 6.61 -11.84 -1.05
N ALA A 95 5.58 -12.68 -0.80
CA ALA A 95 5.65 -13.71 0.24
C ALA A 95 6.83 -14.67 0.06
N ARG A 96 7.09 -15.12 -1.17
CA ARG A 96 8.21 -16.03 -1.47
C ARG A 96 9.56 -15.38 -1.23
N ALA A 97 9.71 -14.12 -1.62
CA ALA A 97 10.95 -13.38 -1.42
C ALA A 97 11.20 -13.13 0.07
N THR A 98 10.18 -12.70 0.82
CA THR A 98 10.24 -12.55 2.28
C THR A 98 10.69 -13.85 2.96
N ALA A 99 10.09 -14.98 2.57
CA ALA A 99 10.45 -16.29 3.12
C ALA A 99 11.90 -16.69 2.77
N SER A 100 12.35 -16.46 1.54
CA SER A 100 13.69 -16.83 1.08
C SER A 100 14.80 -16.03 1.78
N CYS A 101 14.59 -14.72 1.93
CA CYS A 101 15.54 -13.84 2.63
C CYS A 101 15.37 -13.87 4.17
N LYS A 102 14.37 -14.61 4.68
CA LYS A 102 14.03 -14.68 6.12
C LYS A 102 13.77 -13.29 6.73
N GLY A 103 13.15 -12.43 5.94
CA GLY A 103 12.85 -11.06 6.34
C GLY A 103 14.07 -10.13 6.43
N ASP A 104 15.22 -10.51 5.95
CA ASP A 104 16.44 -9.68 5.91
C ASP A 104 16.68 -9.22 4.47
N PHE A 105 16.40 -7.97 4.16
CA PHE A 105 16.45 -7.44 2.79
C PHE A 105 17.88 -7.33 2.24
N ASP A 106 18.90 -7.50 3.09
CA ASP A 106 20.29 -7.64 2.64
C ASP A 106 20.59 -8.99 1.97
N LYS A 107 19.70 -9.99 2.20
CA LYS A 107 19.80 -11.34 1.61
C LYS A 107 18.97 -11.51 0.34
N LEU A 108 18.33 -10.47 -0.16
CA LEU A 108 17.75 -10.47 -1.50
C LEU A 108 18.87 -10.55 -2.56
N PHE A 109 18.51 -10.82 -3.81
CA PHE A 109 19.47 -10.88 -4.91
C PHE A 109 20.33 -9.60 -5.01
N VAL A 110 19.71 -8.44 -4.76
CA VAL A 110 20.42 -7.18 -4.50
C VAL A 110 19.94 -6.62 -3.15
N PRO A 111 20.86 -6.21 -2.25
CA PRO A 111 20.48 -5.56 -1.00
C PRO A 111 19.52 -4.39 -1.23
N PHE A 112 18.42 -4.36 -0.48
CA PHE A 112 17.33 -3.40 -0.69
C PHE A 112 16.99 -2.61 0.57
N ARG A 113 16.63 -1.35 0.37
CA ARG A 113 16.08 -0.46 1.39
C ARG A 113 14.81 0.18 0.87
N CYS A 114 13.82 0.27 1.72
CA CYS A 114 12.54 0.88 1.43
C CYS A 114 12.29 2.02 2.40
N ILE A 115 11.82 3.15 1.89
CA ILE A 115 11.57 4.34 2.70
C ILE A 115 10.08 4.51 2.91
N ALA A 116 9.69 4.67 4.17
CA ALA A 116 8.37 5.12 4.57
C ALA A 116 8.47 6.34 5.49
N SER A 117 7.35 6.87 5.91
CA SER A 117 7.27 8.07 6.76
C SER A 117 6.49 7.78 8.03
N ASP A 118 7.12 8.04 9.18
CA ASP A 118 6.46 8.17 10.46
C ASP A 118 6.00 9.61 10.64
N VAL A 119 4.75 9.87 10.26
CA VAL A 119 4.19 11.22 10.30
C VAL A 119 4.00 11.71 11.73
N TYR A 120 3.74 10.80 12.67
CA TYR A 120 3.53 11.14 14.06
C TYR A 120 4.82 11.68 14.72
N ASN A 121 5.93 10.95 14.53
CA ASN A 121 7.24 11.36 15.06
C ASN A 121 8.04 12.23 14.08
N LYS A 122 7.48 12.57 12.92
CA LYS A 122 8.05 13.46 11.89
C LYS A 122 9.44 13.01 11.42
N LYS A 123 9.59 11.73 11.08
CA LYS A 123 10.86 11.17 10.62
C LYS A 123 10.67 10.18 9.49
N GLN A 124 11.72 10.00 8.69
CA GLN A 124 11.76 8.90 7.75
C GLN A 124 11.97 7.56 8.47
N LEU A 125 11.40 6.51 7.91
CA LEU A 125 11.62 5.13 8.30
C LEU A 125 12.40 4.43 7.20
N VAL A 126 13.59 3.95 7.53
CA VAL A 126 14.41 3.14 6.62
C VAL A 126 14.17 1.67 6.96
N MET A 127 13.40 0.98 6.12
CA MET A 127 13.06 -0.41 6.32
C MET A 127 14.08 -1.30 5.59
N ARG A 128 14.67 -2.24 6.33
CA ARG A 128 15.69 -3.17 5.86
C ARG A 128 15.41 -4.62 6.22
N ASN A 129 14.37 -4.84 7.01
CA ASN A 129 13.94 -6.15 7.47
C ASN A 129 12.43 -6.17 7.70
N GLY A 130 11.88 -7.36 7.92
CA GLY A 130 10.47 -7.60 8.15
C GLY A 130 9.79 -8.24 6.94
N ASP A 131 8.50 -8.02 6.77
CA ASP A 131 7.77 -8.43 5.56
C ASP A 131 8.04 -7.43 4.43
N LEU A 132 8.50 -7.93 3.29
CA LEU A 132 8.85 -7.08 2.15
C LEU A 132 7.60 -6.44 1.52
N GLY A 133 6.50 -7.17 1.48
CA GLY A 133 5.23 -6.66 0.97
C GLY A 133 4.69 -5.51 1.83
N ASP A 134 4.74 -5.66 3.15
CA ASP A 134 4.33 -4.61 4.07
C ASP A 134 5.24 -3.39 3.99
N ALA A 135 6.55 -3.58 3.86
CA ALA A 135 7.51 -2.49 3.69
C ALA A 135 7.24 -1.68 2.42
N VAL A 136 7.07 -2.37 1.28
CA VAL A 136 6.73 -1.70 0.01
C VAL A 136 5.34 -1.06 0.08
N ARG A 137 4.37 -1.74 0.71
CA ARG A 137 3.02 -1.20 0.91
C ARG A 137 3.01 0.06 1.76
N ALA A 138 3.82 0.13 2.83
CA ALA A 138 3.99 1.32 3.63
C ALA A 138 4.55 2.47 2.79
N SER A 139 5.63 2.17 2.04
CA SER A 139 6.30 3.15 1.20
C SER A 139 5.41 3.82 0.17
N MET A 140 4.33 3.15 -0.27
CA MET A 140 3.38 3.68 -1.23
C MET A 140 2.03 4.12 -0.62
N SER A 141 1.95 4.21 0.71
CA SER A 141 0.73 4.66 1.41
C SER A 141 0.52 6.16 1.31
N PHE A 142 0.29 6.65 0.08
CA PHE A 142 0.07 8.08 -0.18
C PHE A 142 -1.17 8.58 0.57
N PRO A 143 -1.05 9.68 1.36
CA PRO A 143 -2.17 10.22 2.11
C PRO A 143 -3.40 10.48 1.24
N PHE A 144 -4.58 10.23 1.78
CA PHE A 144 -5.90 10.29 1.13
C PHE A 144 -6.15 9.23 0.06
N MET A 145 -5.15 8.74 -0.64
CA MET A 145 -5.32 7.66 -1.63
C MET A 145 -5.43 6.30 -0.94
N PHE A 146 -4.45 5.95 -0.12
CA PHE A 146 -4.37 4.68 0.60
C PHE A 146 -4.38 4.88 2.10
N LYS A 147 -4.98 3.92 2.81
CA LYS A 147 -4.81 3.84 4.26
C LYS A 147 -3.36 3.55 4.60
N PRO A 148 -2.80 4.22 5.62
CA PRO A 148 -1.50 3.84 6.17
C PRO A 148 -1.56 2.43 6.74
N ILE A 149 -0.41 1.81 6.88
CA ILE A 149 -0.28 0.53 7.58
C ILE A 149 0.55 0.69 8.85
N GLU A 150 0.32 -0.18 9.81
CA GLU A 150 1.07 -0.22 11.05
C GLU A 150 2.22 -1.21 10.93
N ILE A 151 3.44 -0.74 11.14
CA ILE A 151 4.66 -1.54 11.17
C ILE A 151 5.38 -1.22 12.48
N ASP A 152 5.65 -2.24 13.29
CA ASP A 152 6.35 -2.08 14.59
C ASP A 152 5.73 -1.00 15.49
N ASN A 153 4.40 -0.98 15.59
CA ASN A 153 3.61 0.04 16.33
C ASN A 153 3.77 1.47 15.78
N VAL A 154 4.25 1.64 14.56
CA VAL A 154 4.34 2.93 13.88
C VAL A 154 3.37 2.96 12.71
N LEU A 155 2.55 3.99 12.64
CA LEU A 155 1.66 4.23 11.52
C LEU A 155 2.45 4.82 10.36
N ALA A 156 2.75 3.97 9.36
CA ALA A 156 3.62 4.30 8.25
C ALA A 156 2.84 4.80 7.04
N TYR A 157 3.31 5.91 6.49
CA TYR A 157 2.82 6.55 5.26
C TYR A 157 3.90 6.52 4.17
N ASP A 158 3.54 6.98 2.97
CA ASP A 158 4.45 7.11 1.84
C ASP A 158 5.73 7.86 2.22
N GLY A 159 6.87 7.27 1.85
CA GLY A 159 8.19 7.82 2.15
C GLY A 159 8.45 9.17 1.49
N GLY A 160 7.74 9.48 0.40
CA GLY A 160 7.85 10.73 -0.33
C GLY A 160 7.52 11.99 0.49
N ILE A 161 6.90 11.82 1.67
CA ILE A 161 6.65 12.94 2.58
C ILE A 161 7.97 13.54 3.12
N TYR A 162 8.97 12.68 3.39
CA TYR A 162 10.26 13.11 3.98
C TYR A 162 11.45 12.87 3.06
N ASN A 163 11.47 11.77 2.30
CA ASN A 163 12.59 11.43 1.43
C ASN A 163 12.09 10.71 0.17
N ASN A 164 11.78 11.50 -0.86
CA ASN A 164 11.27 10.97 -2.12
C ASN A 164 12.39 10.43 -3.03
N PHE A 165 13.62 10.82 -2.81
CA PHE A 165 14.79 10.38 -3.58
C PHE A 165 15.95 10.04 -2.65
N PRO A 166 15.93 8.83 -2.01
CA PRO A 166 16.80 8.46 -0.90
C PRO A 166 18.21 8.08 -1.36
N THR A 167 19.01 9.06 -1.78
CA THR A 167 20.42 8.87 -2.17
C THR A 167 21.38 8.84 -0.99
N ASP A 168 20.89 9.18 0.18
CA ASP A 168 21.62 9.25 1.45
C ASP A 168 21.52 7.95 2.27
N VAL A 169 20.79 6.92 1.77
CA VAL A 169 20.48 5.67 2.48
C VAL A 169 21.18 4.46 1.88
#